data_6b9567cf9df3e73572d4f04eb95312d5
#
_entry.id   6b9567cf9df3e73572d4f04eb95312d5
#
_cell.length_a   1.000
_cell.length_b   1.000
_cell.length_c   1.000
_cell.angle_alpha   90.00
_cell.angle_beta   90.00
_cell.angle_gamma   90.00
#
_symmetry.space_group_name_H-M   'P 1'
#
loop_
_entity.id
_entity.type
_entity.pdbx_description
1 polymer ?
#
loop_
_entity_poly.entity_id
_entity_poly.type
_entity_poly.pdbx_seq_one_letter_code
_entity_poly.pdbx_strand_id
1 'polypeptide(L)'
;GQQYLNITINRQAIARQGINASDIHDIIETAIGGKVATEIYEGQRRFSAAVRFPDSFRNNIEAIGNILVTSPNGSRVALSDLAKIEIKDGPAQISRELGKRRIVVAINVRDRDLGGFVAELKQVLDANVKLNICLTVYFQQTFF
;
A
#
# COMPACT_ATOMS: atom_id res chain seq x y z
N GLY A 1 11.65 1.06 -4.91
CA GLY A 1 10.35 1.06 -4.26
C GLY A 1 9.25 1.50 -5.23
N GLN A 2 8.02 1.32 -4.85
CA GLN A 2 6.88 1.82 -5.60
C GLN A 2 6.29 3.01 -4.85
N GLN A 3 5.95 4.06 -5.58
CA GLN A 3 5.27 5.21 -4.99
C GLN A 3 3.81 4.87 -4.69
N TYR A 4 3.34 5.29 -3.54
CA TYR A 4 1.94 5.16 -3.15
C TYR A 4 1.43 6.44 -2.48
N LEU A 5 0.14 6.67 -2.63
CA LEU A 5 -0.56 7.77 -1.99
C LEU A 5 -0.83 7.41 -0.53
N ASN A 6 -0.33 8.22 0.38
CA ASN A 6 -0.58 8.09 1.81
C ASN A 6 -1.52 9.21 2.26
N ILE A 7 -2.68 8.84 2.77
CA ILE A 7 -3.70 9.75 3.29
C ILE A 7 -3.82 9.53 4.79
N THR A 8 -3.37 10.51 5.56
CA THR A 8 -3.40 10.46 7.03
C THR A 8 -4.50 11.38 7.55
N ILE A 9 -5.55 10.80 8.14
CA ILE A 9 -6.70 11.56 8.65
C ILE A 9 -6.31 12.36 9.88
N ASN A 10 -6.66 13.65 9.91
CA ASN A 10 -6.55 14.51 11.08
C ASN A 10 -7.78 14.35 11.99
N ARG A 11 -7.62 13.53 13.03
CA ARG A 11 -8.72 13.20 13.95
C ARG A 11 -9.32 14.44 14.66
N GLN A 12 -8.52 15.46 14.92
CA GLN A 12 -9.04 16.70 15.55
C GLN A 12 -9.87 17.53 14.56
N ALA A 13 -9.45 17.57 13.28
CA ALA A 13 -10.20 18.28 12.25
C ALA A 13 -11.55 17.63 11.97
N ILE A 14 -11.58 16.29 11.82
CA ILE A 14 -12.86 15.57 11.59
C ILE A 14 -13.80 15.69 12.77
N ALA A 15 -13.29 15.62 14.02
CA ALA A 15 -14.12 15.76 15.22
C ALA A 15 -14.79 17.13 15.30
N ARG A 16 -14.08 18.21 14.92
CA ARG A 16 -14.66 19.58 14.87
C ARG A 16 -15.83 19.69 13.88
N GLN A 17 -15.78 18.93 12.81
CA GLN A 17 -16.81 18.92 11.77
C GLN A 17 -17.88 17.84 11.99
N GLY A 18 -17.77 17.04 13.06
CA GLY A 18 -18.69 15.93 13.34
C GLY A 18 -18.63 14.81 12.31
N ILE A 19 -17.54 14.70 11.54
CA ILE A 19 -17.36 13.70 10.48
C ILE A 19 -16.73 12.45 11.08
N ASN A 20 -17.24 11.26 10.72
CA ASN A 20 -16.62 10.01 11.13
C ASN A 20 -15.48 9.63 10.18
N ALA A 21 -14.45 8.95 10.71
CA ALA A 21 -13.37 8.46 9.89
C ALA A 21 -13.82 7.45 8.82
N SER A 22 -14.87 6.67 9.10
CA SER A 22 -15.53 5.76 8.15
C SER A 22 -16.03 6.48 6.91
N ASP A 23 -16.68 7.65 7.09
CA ASP A 23 -17.26 8.42 5.99
C ASP A 23 -16.16 8.92 5.03
N ILE A 24 -15.00 9.31 5.60
CA ILE A 24 -13.83 9.69 4.81
C ILE A 24 -13.27 8.48 4.04
N HIS A 25 -13.16 7.32 4.69
CA HIS A 25 -12.71 6.10 4.01
C HIS A 25 -13.63 5.70 2.87
N ASP A 26 -14.94 5.73 3.07
CA ASP A 26 -15.92 5.43 2.03
C ASP A 26 -15.82 6.37 0.82
N ILE A 27 -15.59 7.67 1.08
CA ILE A 27 -15.40 8.66 0.02
C ILE A 27 -14.09 8.40 -0.74
N ILE A 28 -12.98 8.15 -0.04
CA ILE A 28 -11.69 7.85 -0.66
C ILE A 28 -11.79 6.57 -1.49
N GLU A 29 -12.38 5.50 -0.95
CA GLU A 29 -12.59 4.25 -1.65
C GLU A 29 -13.41 4.47 -2.93
N THR A 30 -14.53 5.16 -2.81
CA THR A 30 -15.43 5.42 -3.95
C THR A 30 -14.78 6.34 -4.98
N ALA A 31 -14.18 7.45 -4.55
CA ALA A 31 -13.67 8.48 -5.44
C ALA A 31 -12.39 8.01 -6.18
N ILE A 32 -11.48 7.35 -5.48
CA ILE A 32 -10.16 6.99 -6.00
C ILE A 32 -10.13 5.54 -6.46
N GLY A 33 -10.50 4.60 -5.60
CA GLY A 33 -10.44 3.16 -5.86
C GLY A 33 -11.55 2.68 -6.78
N GLY A 34 -12.73 3.20 -6.61
CA GLY A 34 -13.96 2.74 -7.22
C GLY A 34 -14.68 1.71 -6.34
N LYS A 35 -15.93 2.00 -6.00
CA LYS A 35 -16.78 1.12 -5.22
C LYS A 35 -17.78 0.41 -6.13
N VAL A 36 -17.89 -0.91 -5.99
CA VAL A 36 -18.90 -1.68 -6.72
C VAL A 36 -20.28 -1.28 -6.20
N ALA A 37 -21.09 -0.67 -7.06
CA ALA A 37 -22.44 -0.23 -6.74
C ALA A 37 -23.45 -1.36 -6.90
N THR A 38 -23.28 -2.19 -7.94
CA THR A 38 -24.19 -3.32 -8.23
C THR A 38 -23.50 -4.33 -9.15
N GLU A 39 -24.09 -5.51 -9.24
CA GLU A 39 -23.72 -6.52 -10.23
C GLU A 39 -24.84 -6.64 -11.28
N ILE A 40 -24.44 -6.62 -12.55
CA ILE A 40 -25.33 -6.81 -13.71
C ILE A 40 -25.21 -8.27 -14.15
N TYR A 41 -26.34 -8.94 -14.30
CA TYR A 41 -26.41 -10.34 -14.73
C TYR A 41 -26.87 -10.38 -16.19
N GLU A 42 -26.05 -10.96 -17.05
CA GLU A 42 -26.40 -11.27 -18.44
C GLU A 42 -26.30 -12.80 -18.65
N GLY A 43 -27.41 -13.48 -18.48
CA GLY A 43 -27.45 -14.95 -18.46
C GLY A 43 -26.61 -15.52 -17.33
N GLN A 44 -25.52 -16.24 -17.66
CA GLN A 44 -24.59 -16.81 -16.68
C GLN A 44 -23.40 -15.87 -16.36
N ARG A 45 -23.27 -14.75 -17.04
CA ARG A 45 -22.18 -13.79 -16.85
C ARG A 45 -22.55 -12.73 -15.81
N ARG A 46 -21.58 -12.38 -14.97
CA ARG A 46 -21.71 -11.30 -13.97
C ARG A 46 -20.73 -10.18 -14.30
N PHE A 47 -21.23 -8.94 -14.31
CA PHE A 47 -20.43 -7.75 -14.52
C PHE A 47 -20.60 -6.82 -13.33
N SER A 48 -19.50 -6.46 -12.67
CA SER A 48 -19.55 -5.49 -11.58
C SER A 48 -19.58 -4.07 -12.13
N ALA A 49 -20.62 -3.32 -11.79
CA ALA A 49 -20.70 -1.90 -12.08
C ALA A 49 -20.04 -1.10 -10.95
N ALA A 50 -18.87 -0.54 -11.19
CA ALA A 50 -18.13 0.26 -10.22
C ALA A 50 -18.30 1.76 -10.50
N VAL A 51 -18.50 2.53 -9.43
CA VAL A 51 -18.56 3.99 -9.47
C VAL A 51 -17.24 4.55 -8.95
N ARG A 52 -16.62 5.45 -9.71
CA ARG A 52 -15.43 6.20 -9.30
C ARG A 52 -15.41 7.57 -9.99
N PHE A 53 -14.62 8.49 -9.45
CA PHE A 53 -14.43 9.79 -10.08
C PHE A 53 -13.64 9.68 -11.39
N PRO A 54 -13.88 10.61 -12.35
CA PRO A 54 -13.07 10.72 -13.55
C PRO A 54 -11.58 10.93 -13.23
N ASP A 55 -10.70 10.55 -14.14
CA ASP A 55 -9.24 10.61 -13.93
C ASP A 55 -8.75 12.03 -13.60
N SER A 56 -9.39 13.07 -14.15
CA SER A 56 -9.05 14.46 -13.86
C SER A 56 -9.17 14.85 -12.37
N PHE A 57 -10.00 14.15 -11.60
CA PHE A 57 -10.21 14.40 -10.17
C PHE A 57 -9.37 13.51 -9.25
N ARG A 58 -8.56 12.59 -9.79
CA ARG A 58 -7.80 11.63 -8.99
C ARG A 58 -6.35 11.43 -9.44
N ASN A 59 -5.88 12.16 -10.46
CA ASN A 59 -4.56 11.97 -11.05
C ASN A 59 -3.45 12.80 -10.39
N ASN A 60 -3.80 13.72 -9.48
CA ASN A 60 -2.83 14.50 -8.71
C ASN A 60 -3.31 14.77 -7.28
N ILE A 61 -2.36 15.15 -6.40
CA ILE A 61 -2.63 15.40 -4.97
C ILE A 61 -3.62 16.53 -4.77
N GLU A 62 -3.53 17.60 -5.57
CA GLU A 62 -4.41 18.76 -5.44
C GLU A 62 -5.86 18.41 -5.79
N ALA A 63 -6.07 17.67 -6.88
CA ALA A 63 -7.40 17.22 -7.27
C ALA A 63 -8.03 16.32 -6.20
N ILE A 64 -7.23 15.41 -5.62
CA ILE A 64 -7.67 14.55 -4.52
C ILE A 64 -7.96 15.37 -3.26
N GLY A 65 -7.13 16.35 -2.95
CA GLY A 65 -7.34 17.25 -1.81
C GLY A 65 -8.62 18.09 -1.90
N ASN A 66 -9.05 18.41 -3.13
CA ASN A 66 -10.27 19.18 -3.39
C ASN A 66 -11.55 18.34 -3.37
N ILE A 67 -11.47 17.02 -3.18
CA ILE A 67 -12.66 16.18 -3.01
C ILE A 67 -13.44 16.65 -1.78
N LEU A 68 -14.73 16.91 -1.97
CA LEU A 68 -15.58 17.42 -0.91
C LEU A 68 -16.20 16.29 -0.10
N VAL A 69 -16.03 16.37 1.20
CA VAL A 69 -16.65 15.50 2.19
C VAL A 69 -17.85 16.24 2.80
N THR A 70 -19.01 15.61 2.84
CA THR A 70 -20.21 16.22 3.42
C THR A 70 -20.27 15.89 4.91
N SER A 71 -20.32 16.91 5.74
CA SER A 71 -20.51 16.79 7.18
C SER A 71 -21.99 16.51 7.52
N PRO A 72 -22.32 15.91 8.67
CA PRO A 72 -23.70 15.67 9.10
C PRO A 72 -24.57 16.93 9.19
N ASN A 73 -23.97 18.10 9.39
CA ASN A 73 -24.67 19.39 9.37
C ASN A 73 -24.94 19.93 7.97
N GLY A 74 -24.58 19.20 6.89
CA GLY A 74 -24.76 19.59 5.50
C GLY A 74 -23.63 20.46 4.93
N SER A 75 -22.62 20.85 5.71
CA SER A 75 -21.48 21.59 5.18
C SER A 75 -20.56 20.69 4.36
N ARG A 76 -19.92 21.26 3.33
CA ARG A 76 -18.95 20.57 2.50
C ARG A 76 -17.55 21.05 2.84
N VAL A 77 -16.68 20.11 3.19
CA VAL A 77 -15.30 20.39 3.61
C VAL A 77 -14.34 19.67 2.66
N ALA A 78 -13.28 20.33 2.23
CA ALA A 78 -12.26 19.72 1.38
C ALA A 78 -11.50 18.63 2.14
N LEU A 79 -11.14 17.56 1.44
CA LEU A 79 -10.38 16.45 2.04
C LEU A 79 -9.00 16.91 2.55
N SER A 80 -8.38 17.92 1.91
CA SER A 80 -7.13 18.55 2.36
C SER A 80 -7.21 19.16 3.76
N ASP A 81 -8.39 19.63 4.18
CA ASP A 81 -8.60 20.20 5.52
C ASP A 81 -8.79 19.10 6.58
N LEU A 82 -9.17 17.91 6.15
CA LEU A 82 -9.49 16.76 7.01
C LEU A 82 -8.37 15.73 7.08
N ALA A 83 -7.46 15.72 6.09
CA ALA A 83 -6.39 14.74 5.99
C ALA A 83 -5.13 15.32 5.34
N LYS A 84 -3.98 14.81 5.76
CA LYS A 84 -2.70 15.05 5.08
C LYS A 84 -2.54 14.04 3.94
N ILE A 85 -2.33 14.56 2.73
CA ILE A 85 -2.15 13.76 1.52
C ILE A 85 -0.72 13.92 1.04
N GLU A 86 0.01 12.82 0.90
CA GLU A 86 1.42 12.82 0.49
C GLU A 86 1.76 11.58 -0.32
N ILE A 87 2.71 11.70 -1.25
CA ILE A 87 3.29 10.55 -1.94
C ILE A 87 4.47 10.06 -1.12
N LYS A 88 4.50 8.76 -0.85
CA LYS A 88 5.59 8.09 -0.16
C LYS A 88 6.13 6.93 -0.98
N ASP A 89 7.44 6.75 -0.93
CA ASP A 89 8.05 5.55 -1.44
C ASP A 89 7.90 4.40 -0.44
N GLY A 90 7.53 3.26 -0.95
CA GLY A 90 7.36 2.08 -0.14
C GLY A 90 7.74 0.79 -0.86
N PRO A 91 7.77 -0.33 -0.15
CA PRO A 91 8.08 -1.61 -0.76
C PRO A 91 6.99 -1.98 -1.76
N ALA A 92 7.39 -2.33 -2.99
CA ALA A 92 6.46 -2.76 -4.04
C ALA A 92 5.64 -3.99 -3.62
N GLN A 93 6.25 -4.87 -2.83
CA GLN A 93 5.62 -6.05 -2.28
C GLN A 93 6.17 -6.37 -0.88
N ILE A 94 5.31 -6.70 0.05
CA ILE A 94 5.67 -7.22 1.36
C ILE A 94 5.41 -8.72 1.37
N SER A 95 6.46 -9.50 1.13
CA SER A 95 6.39 -10.95 1.24
C SER A 95 6.45 -11.40 2.70
N ARG A 96 5.65 -12.41 3.04
CA ARG A 96 5.61 -13.00 4.39
C ARG A 96 5.76 -14.51 4.29
N GLU A 97 6.42 -15.08 5.29
CA GLU A 97 6.53 -16.52 5.50
C GLU A 97 6.38 -16.81 6.98
N LEU A 98 5.51 -17.75 7.33
CA LEU A 98 5.17 -18.07 8.73
C LEU A 98 4.82 -16.81 9.57
N GLY A 99 4.10 -15.86 8.97
CA GLY A 99 3.68 -14.60 9.61
C GLY A 99 4.78 -13.53 9.72
N LYS A 100 6.04 -13.83 9.37
CA LYS A 100 7.17 -12.90 9.41
C LYS A 100 7.42 -12.29 8.03
N ARG A 101 7.87 -11.03 8.00
CA ARG A 101 8.33 -10.40 6.75
C ARG A 101 9.58 -11.09 6.24
N ARG A 102 9.66 -11.33 4.94
CA ARG A 102 10.87 -11.84 4.29
C ARG A 102 11.29 -10.96 3.12
N ILE A 103 12.58 -10.95 2.84
CA ILE A 103 13.20 -10.45 1.62
C ILE A 103 13.92 -11.62 0.99
N VAL A 104 13.75 -11.81 -0.31
CA VAL A 104 14.47 -12.83 -1.08
C VAL A 104 15.51 -12.13 -1.92
N VAL A 105 16.78 -12.51 -1.74
CA VAL A 105 17.90 -12.08 -2.57
C VAL A 105 18.37 -13.30 -3.34
N ALA A 106 18.12 -13.31 -4.65
CA ALA A 106 18.58 -14.37 -5.53
C ALA A 106 19.98 -14.02 -6.08
N ILE A 107 20.92 -14.95 -5.97
CA ILE A 107 22.29 -14.78 -6.40
C ILE A 107 22.68 -15.95 -7.31
N ASN A 108 23.18 -15.65 -8.51
CA ASN A 108 23.76 -16.64 -9.40
C ASN A 108 25.29 -16.64 -9.23
N VAL A 109 25.82 -17.76 -8.77
CA VAL A 109 27.28 -17.96 -8.62
C VAL A 109 27.84 -18.51 -9.94
N ARG A 110 28.84 -17.86 -10.51
CA ARG A 110 29.53 -18.31 -11.71
C ARG A 110 31.03 -18.43 -11.43
N ASP A 111 31.66 -19.43 -12.03
CA ASP A 111 33.12 -19.66 -12.01
C ASP A 111 33.71 -19.74 -10.59
N ARG A 112 32.93 -20.21 -9.63
CA ARG A 112 33.30 -20.28 -8.22
C ARG A 112 32.62 -21.42 -7.51
N ASP A 113 33.28 -22.02 -6.52
CA ASP A 113 32.70 -23.01 -5.64
C ASP A 113 31.52 -22.43 -4.81
N LEU A 114 30.38 -23.12 -4.84
CA LEU A 114 29.15 -22.69 -4.16
C LEU A 114 29.29 -22.77 -2.63
N GLY A 115 29.94 -23.78 -2.09
CA GLY A 115 30.15 -23.97 -0.65
C GLY A 115 31.01 -22.86 -0.06
N GLY A 116 32.14 -22.56 -0.70
CA GLY A 116 33.00 -21.45 -0.31
C GLY A 116 32.31 -20.09 -0.41
N PHE A 117 31.51 -19.88 -1.45
CA PHE A 117 30.72 -18.65 -1.59
C PHE A 117 29.71 -18.46 -0.44
N VAL A 118 28.97 -19.52 -0.08
CA VAL A 118 27.99 -19.46 1.01
C VAL A 118 28.66 -19.18 2.35
N ALA A 119 29.83 -19.79 2.62
CA ALA A 119 30.60 -19.56 3.84
C ALA A 119 31.05 -18.09 3.95
N GLU A 120 31.61 -17.53 2.86
CA GLU A 120 32.01 -16.13 2.80
C GLU A 120 30.81 -15.18 2.95
N LEU A 121 29.71 -15.46 2.26
CA LEU A 121 28.49 -14.66 2.34
C LEU A 121 27.94 -14.59 3.78
N LYS A 122 27.96 -15.72 4.51
CA LYS A 122 27.58 -15.74 5.93
C LYS A 122 28.47 -14.82 6.76
N GLN A 123 29.79 -14.91 6.61
CA GLN A 123 30.73 -14.05 7.34
C GLN A 123 30.50 -12.57 7.05
N VAL A 124 30.29 -12.21 5.77
CA VAL A 124 30.04 -10.82 5.37
C VAL A 124 28.70 -10.32 5.92
N LEU A 125 27.66 -11.15 5.90
CA LEU A 125 26.35 -10.78 6.46
C LEU A 125 26.44 -10.58 7.99
N ASP A 126 27.06 -11.48 8.71
CA ASP A 126 27.20 -11.39 10.17
C ASP A 126 28.02 -10.16 10.58
N ALA A 127 29.02 -9.78 9.79
CA ALA A 127 29.87 -8.62 10.07
C ALA A 127 29.17 -7.27 9.74
N ASN A 128 28.37 -7.21 8.67
CA ASN A 128 27.87 -5.94 8.12
C ASN A 128 26.38 -5.70 8.33
N VAL A 129 25.61 -6.75 8.57
CA VAL A 129 24.15 -6.66 8.70
C VAL A 129 23.73 -6.99 10.12
N LYS A 130 23.34 -5.96 10.89
CA LYS A 130 22.75 -6.15 12.21
C LYS A 130 21.30 -6.61 12.05
N LEU A 131 21.07 -7.91 12.12
CA LEU A 131 19.73 -8.48 12.12
C LEU A 131 19.11 -8.34 13.50
N ASN A 132 17.89 -7.79 13.58
CA ASN A 132 17.12 -7.80 14.80
C ASN A 132 16.71 -9.24 15.16
N ILE A 133 16.43 -9.50 16.44
CA ILE A 133 16.13 -10.82 17.04
C ILE A 133 15.07 -11.64 16.28
N CYS A 134 14.26 -11.00 15.43
CA CYS A 134 13.19 -11.66 14.64
C CYS A 134 13.57 -11.96 13.19
N LEU A 135 14.80 -11.72 12.76
CA LEU A 135 15.27 -11.98 11.40
C LEU A 135 16.15 -13.23 11.39
N THR A 136 15.80 -14.18 10.55
CA THR A 136 16.59 -15.39 10.30
C THR A 136 16.95 -15.44 8.83
N VAL A 137 18.21 -15.73 8.51
CA VAL A 137 18.67 -15.92 7.13
C VAL A 137 18.55 -17.40 6.77
N TYR A 138 17.78 -17.70 5.74
CA TYR A 138 17.67 -19.04 5.17
C TYR A 138 18.42 -19.08 3.84
N PHE A 139 19.26 -20.10 3.66
CA PHE A 139 19.89 -20.39 2.38
C PHE A 139 19.11 -21.52 1.70
N GLN A 140 18.47 -21.21 0.59
CA GLN A 140 17.77 -22.20 -0.21
C GLN A 140 18.52 -22.39 -1.54
N GLN A 141 18.94 -23.61 -1.80
CA GLN A 141 19.56 -24.00 -3.05
C GLN A 141 18.47 -24.48 -4.00
N THR A 142 18.29 -23.80 -5.13
CA THR A 142 17.41 -24.26 -6.19
C THR A 142 18.27 -24.87 -7.28
N PHE A 143 18.17 -26.18 -7.49
CA PHE A 143 18.74 -26.85 -8.65
C PHE A 143 17.78 -26.68 -9.82
N PHE A 144 18.27 -26.12 -10.93
CA PHE A 144 17.62 -26.15 -12.22
C PHE A 144 18.27 -27.21 -13.09
#